data_57b7b438d086ab24230e4cc59cf966ea
#
_entry.id   57b7b438d086ab24230e4cc59cf966ea
#
_cell.length_a   1.000
_cell.length_b   1.000
_cell.length_c   1.000
_cell.angle_alpha   90.00
_cell.angle_beta   90.00
_cell.angle_gamma   90.00
#
_symmetry.space_group_name_H-M   'P 1'
#
loop_
_entity.id
_entity.type
_entity.pdbx_description
1 polymer ?
#
loop_
_entity_poly.entity_id
_entity_poly.type
_entity_poly.pdbx_seq_one_letter_code
_entity_poly.pdbx_strand_id
1 'polypeptide(L)'
;IEFRLERHRFPVAPGDEVKIRLRSVSGAQITWLGGHKLYELPVSETGGRPGIFQGHYYVAENDTVFNSPVMLEIKTPDTTAVQQVKAEISVLDPQNPIIVRTKEDAYLNYGLGGDRLGGAKINYLSAGIKMQVDGKVGNMYKVRLSKNTDAWIPSECVEVMPEGTFAPSSLTGSWSVRGDGKYDYVTVGLSERLPYIVTEDIEASRIIVDIYGAACNTNWITQLKSYKEV
;
A
#
# COMPACT_ATOMS: atom_id res chain seq x y z
N ILE A 1 -28.46 -7.10 2.81
CA ILE A 1 -27.37 -6.75 3.74
C ILE A 1 -26.48 -5.77 3.01
N GLU A 2 -26.45 -4.52 3.45
CA GLU A 2 -25.65 -3.48 2.86
C GLU A 2 -24.39 -3.32 3.72
N PHE A 3 -23.21 -3.61 3.14
CA PHE A 3 -21.94 -3.46 3.79
C PHE A 3 -21.36 -2.08 3.43
N ARG A 4 -21.07 -1.28 4.43
CA ARG A 4 -20.22 -0.12 4.30
C ARG A 4 -19.00 -0.34 5.17
N LEU A 5 -17.91 -0.82 4.58
CA LEU A 5 -16.59 -0.74 5.18
C LEU A 5 -16.19 0.73 5.16
N GLU A 6 -16.19 1.36 6.32
CA GLU A 6 -15.49 2.64 6.42
C GLU A 6 -14.04 2.36 6.03
N ARG A 7 -13.54 3.13 5.07
CA ARG A 7 -12.23 2.93 4.42
C ARG A 7 -11.12 3.14 5.44
N HIS A 8 -10.85 2.14 6.26
CA HIS A 8 -9.58 2.04 6.95
C HIS A 8 -8.68 1.10 6.14
N ARG A 9 -7.47 1.57 5.98
CA ARG A 9 -6.38 0.99 5.20
C ARG A 9 -6.38 -0.53 5.25
N PHE A 10 -6.69 -1.19 4.16
CA PHE A 10 -6.40 -2.61 3.95
C PHE A 10 -5.19 -2.68 3.05
N PRO A 11 -4.20 -3.31 3.47
CA PRO A 11 -3.92 -4.24 4.51
C PRO A 11 -3.54 -3.55 5.82
N VAL A 12 -3.54 -4.29 6.87
CA VAL A 12 -3.35 -3.82 8.23
C VAL A 12 -2.04 -4.33 8.80
N ALA A 13 -1.37 -3.50 9.56
CA ALA A 13 -0.18 -3.85 10.31
C ALA A 13 -0.54 -4.12 11.78
N PRO A 14 0.28 -4.84 12.53
CA PRO A 14 0.13 -4.95 13.98
C PRO A 14 -0.04 -3.57 14.63
N GLY A 15 -1.06 -3.43 15.48
CA GLY A 15 -1.45 -2.17 16.10
C GLY A 15 -2.51 -1.36 15.35
N ASP A 16 -2.83 -1.71 14.11
CA ASP A 16 -3.92 -1.05 13.37
C ASP A 16 -5.29 -1.46 13.89
N GLU A 17 -6.24 -0.53 13.83
CA GLU A 17 -7.65 -0.76 14.13
C GLU A 17 -8.43 -1.05 12.85
N VAL A 18 -9.08 -2.21 12.79
CA VAL A 18 -10.04 -2.55 11.74
C VAL A 18 -11.44 -2.32 12.25
N LYS A 19 -12.18 -1.42 11.62
CA LYS A 19 -13.57 -1.13 11.94
C LYS A 19 -14.49 -1.69 10.88
N ILE A 20 -15.50 -2.44 11.31
CA ILE A 20 -16.55 -2.94 10.44
C ILE A 20 -17.89 -2.36 10.87
N ARG A 21 -18.69 -1.95 9.88
CA ARG A 21 -20.05 -1.50 10.08
C ARG A 21 -20.95 -2.16 9.05
N LEU A 22 -22.05 -2.71 9.51
CA LEU A 22 -23.00 -3.41 8.64
C LEU A 22 -24.44 -3.18 9.07
N ARG A 23 -25.38 -3.54 8.21
CA ARG A 23 -26.81 -3.56 8.52
C ARG A 23 -27.32 -4.99 8.53
N SER A 24 -28.05 -5.36 9.57
CA SER A 24 -28.71 -6.66 9.76
C SER A 24 -30.06 -6.50 10.44
N VAL A 25 -30.69 -7.62 10.81
CA VAL A 25 -31.90 -7.63 11.62
C VAL A 25 -31.56 -7.10 13.01
N SER A 26 -32.37 -6.17 13.55
CA SER A 26 -32.17 -5.64 14.90
C SER A 26 -32.27 -6.76 15.92
N GLY A 27 -31.42 -6.72 16.94
CA GLY A 27 -31.32 -7.74 17.98
C GLY A 27 -30.55 -9.01 17.60
N ALA A 28 -30.00 -9.10 16.38
CA ALA A 28 -29.13 -10.22 16.00
C ALA A 28 -27.83 -10.23 16.81
N GLN A 29 -27.29 -11.41 17.05
CA GLN A 29 -25.90 -11.57 17.54
C GLN A 29 -24.99 -11.81 16.34
N ILE A 30 -24.00 -10.95 16.16
CA ILE A 30 -23.11 -11.01 15.00
C ILE A 30 -21.67 -11.12 15.48
N THR A 31 -20.94 -12.09 14.91
CA THR A 31 -19.51 -12.27 15.13
C THR A 31 -18.75 -12.32 13.81
N TRP A 32 -17.48 -11.94 13.84
CA TRP A 32 -16.57 -11.95 12.72
C TRP A 32 -15.15 -12.34 13.14
N LEU A 33 -14.26 -12.64 12.20
CA LEU A 33 -12.86 -13.00 12.46
C LEU A 33 -12.68 -14.01 13.60
N GLY A 34 -13.45 -15.11 13.56
CA GLY A 34 -13.31 -16.18 14.55
C GLY A 34 -13.91 -15.92 15.93
N GLY A 35 -14.79 -14.94 16.09
CA GLY A 35 -15.53 -14.75 17.34
C GLY A 35 -15.62 -13.32 17.87
N HIS A 36 -15.00 -12.35 17.21
CA HIS A 36 -15.15 -10.94 17.61
C HIS A 36 -16.58 -10.46 17.40
N LYS A 37 -17.17 -9.83 18.43
CA LYS A 37 -18.58 -9.41 18.42
C LYS A 37 -18.76 -8.06 17.73
N LEU A 38 -19.85 -7.94 16.98
CA LEU A 38 -20.38 -6.66 16.57
C LEU A 38 -21.54 -6.28 17.49
N TYR A 39 -21.62 -5.02 17.85
CA TYR A 39 -22.67 -4.48 18.70
C TYR A 39 -23.62 -3.61 17.89
N GLU A 40 -24.92 -3.73 18.14
CA GLU A 40 -25.91 -2.87 17.52
C GLU A 40 -25.76 -1.45 18.08
N LEU A 41 -25.65 -0.48 17.18
CA LEU A 41 -25.58 0.93 17.57
C LEU A 41 -26.96 1.43 17.99
N PRO A 42 -27.00 2.31 19.00
CA PRO A 42 -28.24 2.99 19.39
C PRO A 42 -28.87 3.74 18.22
N VAL A 43 -30.17 3.77 18.13
CA VAL A 43 -30.90 4.45 17.05
C VAL A 43 -30.61 5.97 16.99
N SER A 44 -30.21 6.55 18.14
CA SER A 44 -29.75 7.94 18.22
C SER A 44 -28.46 8.21 17.41
N GLU A 45 -27.58 7.21 17.30
CA GLU A 45 -26.32 7.31 16.54
C GLU A 45 -26.47 6.92 15.06
N THR A 46 -27.61 6.33 14.71
CA THR A 46 -27.87 5.82 13.35
C THR A 46 -28.92 6.62 12.58
N GLY A 47 -29.28 7.81 13.10
CA GLY A 47 -30.33 8.63 12.52
C GLY A 47 -31.71 7.97 12.54
N GLY A 48 -32.04 7.27 13.62
CA GLY A 48 -33.32 6.59 13.80
C GLY A 48 -33.42 5.21 13.11
N ARG A 49 -32.34 4.68 12.56
CA ARG A 49 -32.34 3.39 11.81
C ARG A 49 -31.85 2.26 12.71
N PRO A 50 -32.71 1.28 13.07
CA PRO A 50 -32.28 0.09 13.79
C PRO A 50 -31.50 -0.88 12.91
N GLY A 51 -30.84 -1.87 13.53
CA GLY A 51 -30.14 -2.94 12.83
C GLY A 51 -28.79 -2.53 12.23
N ILE A 52 -28.19 -1.43 12.70
CA ILE A 52 -26.83 -1.04 12.34
C ILE A 52 -25.88 -1.56 13.41
N PHE A 53 -24.94 -2.41 13.00
CA PHE A 53 -23.95 -3.04 13.87
C PHE A 53 -22.57 -2.50 13.57
N GLN A 54 -21.75 -2.38 14.62
CA GLN A 54 -20.35 -1.98 14.51
C GLN A 54 -19.47 -2.87 15.38
N GLY A 55 -18.30 -3.21 14.87
CA GLY A 55 -17.27 -3.94 15.58
C GLY A 55 -15.90 -3.34 15.31
N HIS A 56 -14.99 -3.58 16.23
CA HIS A 56 -13.61 -3.15 16.17
C HIS A 56 -12.71 -4.36 16.40
N TYR A 57 -11.61 -4.39 15.69
CA TYR A 57 -10.56 -5.37 15.85
C TYR A 57 -9.21 -4.70 15.79
N TYR A 58 -8.40 -4.90 16.82
CA TYR A 58 -7.02 -4.43 16.85
C TYR A 58 -6.11 -5.57 16.42
N VAL A 59 -5.34 -5.34 15.39
CA VAL A 59 -4.43 -6.33 14.82
C VAL A 59 -3.31 -6.63 15.82
N ALA A 60 -3.20 -7.89 16.23
CA ALA A 60 -2.14 -8.33 17.13
C ALA A 60 -0.83 -8.61 16.37
N GLU A 61 0.29 -8.61 17.08
CA GLU A 61 1.62 -8.89 16.50
C GLU A 61 1.74 -10.28 15.87
N ASN A 62 0.96 -11.23 16.36
CA ASN A 62 0.96 -12.62 15.91
C ASN A 62 -0.13 -12.94 14.87
N ASP A 63 -0.89 -11.95 14.45
CA ASP A 63 -1.90 -12.16 13.41
C ASP A 63 -1.22 -12.33 12.05
N THR A 64 -1.45 -13.48 11.45
CA THR A 64 -0.94 -13.83 10.13
C THR A 64 -2.10 -14.22 9.23
N VAL A 65 -2.80 -13.23 8.70
CA VAL A 65 -3.93 -13.47 7.78
C VAL A 65 -3.61 -12.80 6.45
N PHE A 66 -3.53 -13.58 5.39
CA PHE A 66 -3.27 -13.07 4.04
C PHE A 66 -4.45 -13.40 3.13
N ASN A 67 -5.05 -12.36 2.51
CA ASN A 67 -6.19 -12.47 1.59
C ASN A 67 -7.36 -13.32 2.14
N SER A 68 -7.60 -13.26 3.44
CA SER A 68 -8.69 -14.02 4.03
C SER A 68 -10.02 -13.31 3.85
N PRO A 69 -11.04 -14.00 3.33
CA PRO A 69 -12.37 -13.45 3.27
C PRO A 69 -12.91 -13.22 4.69
N VAL A 70 -13.56 -12.09 4.89
CA VAL A 70 -14.23 -11.82 6.16
C VAL A 70 -15.51 -12.61 6.23
N MET A 71 -15.56 -13.56 7.18
CA MET A 71 -16.75 -14.36 7.45
C MET A 71 -17.53 -13.74 8.60
N LEU A 72 -18.83 -13.59 8.42
CA LEU A 72 -19.77 -13.15 9.44
C LEU A 72 -20.65 -14.32 9.85
N GLU A 73 -20.76 -14.57 11.13
CA GLU A 73 -21.77 -15.45 11.70
C GLU A 73 -22.88 -14.59 12.29
N ILE A 74 -24.11 -14.76 11.81
CA ILE A 74 -25.28 -13.99 12.21
C ILE A 74 -26.27 -14.95 12.85
N LYS A 75 -26.54 -14.75 14.13
CA LYS A 75 -27.51 -15.53 14.92
C LYS A 75 -28.72 -14.68 15.25
N THR A 76 -29.89 -15.18 14.90
CA THR A 76 -31.18 -14.65 15.32
C THR A 76 -31.89 -15.72 16.16
N PRO A 77 -33.01 -15.42 16.86
CA PRO A 77 -33.74 -16.46 17.61
C PRO A 77 -34.15 -17.68 16.76
N ASP A 78 -34.39 -17.46 15.46
CA ASP A 78 -34.96 -18.48 14.60
C ASP A 78 -33.94 -19.14 13.65
N THR A 79 -32.74 -18.53 13.46
CA THR A 79 -31.78 -19.04 12.48
C THR A 79 -30.35 -18.60 12.77
N THR A 80 -29.40 -19.40 12.28
CA THR A 80 -27.98 -19.03 12.21
C THR A 80 -27.54 -19.04 10.74
N ALA A 81 -26.94 -17.96 10.27
CA ALA A 81 -26.43 -17.83 8.93
C ALA A 81 -24.94 -17.45 8.97
N VAL A 82 -24.16 -18.03 8.06
CA VAL A 82 -22.79 -17.63 7.81
C VAL A 82 -22.73 -16.93 6.46
N GLN A 83 -22.18 -15.73 6.44
CA GLN A 83 -22.07 -14.94 5.22
C GLN A 83 -20.64 -14.47 4.99
N GLN A 84 -20.14 -14.71 3.81
CA GLN A 84 -18.89 -14.15 3.34
C GLN A 84 -19.08 -12.73 2.84
N VAL A 85 -18.27 -11.81 3.33
CA VAL A 85 -18.22 -10.43 2.84
C VAL A 85 -17.28 -10.37 1.63
N LYS A 86 -17.59 -9.53 0.66
CA LYS A 86 -16.67 -9.22 -0.47
C LYS A 86 -15.53 -8.29 -0.03
N ALA A 87 -14.88 -8.63 1.06
CA ALA A 87 -13.72 -7.91 1.57
C ALA A 87 -12.70 -8.94 2.05
N GLU A 88 -11.45 -8.68 1.75
CA GLU A 88 -10.32 -9.49 2.19
C GLU A 88 -9.47 -8.67 3.14
N ILE A 89 -9.06 -9.26 4.23
CA ILE A 89 -8.11 -8.67 5.17
C ILE A 89 -6.78 -9.39 4.99
N SER A 90 -5.71 -8.60 4.89
CA SER A 90 -4.35 -9.12 4.87
C SER A 90 -3.58 -8.48 6.01
N VAL A 91 -3.17 -9.28 6.97
CA VAL A 91 -2.19 -8.87 7.98
C VAL A 91 -0.81 -9.21 7.46
N LEU A 92 0.06 -8.22 7.43
CA LEU A 92 1.42 -8.39 6.95
C LEU A 92 2.33 -8.84 8.11
N ASP A 93 3.09 -9.89 7.86
CA ASP A 93 4.17 -10.30 8.74
C ASP A 93 5.39 -9.39 8.52
N PRO A 94 5.78 -8.54 9.48
CA PRO A 94 6.95 -7.68 9.34
C PRO A 94 8.27 -8.46 9.19
N GLN A 95 8.29 -9.73 9.66
CA GLN A 95 9.47 -10.58 9.58
C GLN A 95 9.57 -11.32 8.24
N ASN A 96 8.45 -11.44 7.52
CA ASN A 96 8.39 -12.08 6.22
C ASN A 96 7.66 -11.20 5.20
N PRO A 97 8.24 -10.06 4.83
CA PRO A 97 7.59 -9.08 3.99
C PRO A 97 7.31 -9.62 2.59
N ILE A 98 6.16 -9.28 2.06
CA ILE A 98 5.84 -9.56 0.67
C ILE A 98 6.59 -8.58 -0.22
N ILE A 99 7.35 -9.10 -1.15
CA ILE A 99 8.06 -8.30 -2.14
C ILE A 99 7.37 -8.46 -3.50
N VAL A 100 7.17 -7.36 -4.17
CA VAL A 100 6.68 -7.33 -5.55
C VAL A 100 7.75 -6.77 -6.48
N ARG A 101 7.71 -7.17 -7.74
CA ARG A 101 8.60 -6.68 -8.80
C ARG A 101 7.78 -6.09 -9.94
N THR A 102 8.14 -4.90 -10.42
CA THR A 102 7.46 -4.25 -11.52
C THR A 102 7.63 -5.00 -12.84
N LYS A 103 6.54 -5.04 -13.61
CA LYS A 103 6.51 -5.38 -15.04
C LYS A 103 6.73 -4.13 -15.88
N GLU A 104 6.63 -4.24 -17.19
CA GLU A 104 6.60 -3.09 -18.10
C GLU A 104 5.36 -2.22 -17.83
N ASP A 105 5.47 -0.93 -18.14
CA ASP A 105 4.40 0.07 -17.96
C ASP A 105 3.86 0.22 -16.53
N ALA A 106 4.64 -0.15 -15.53
CA ALA A 106 4.27 0.04 -14.14
C ALA A 106 4.26 1.53 -13.77
N TYR A 107 3.36 1.90 -12.85
CA TYR A 107 3.27 3.27 -12.36
C TYR A 107 2.86 3.32 -10.90
N LEU A 108 3.29 4.39 -10.23
CA LEU A 108 2.92 4.68 -8.83
C LEU A 108 1.83 5.73 -8.77
N ASN A 109 0.92 5.57 -7.81
CA ASN A 109 -0.12 6.53 -7.45
C ASN A 109 0.10 7.06 -6.03
N TYR A 110 -0.29 8.33 -5.79
CA TYR A 110 -0.33 8.92 -4.44
C TYR A 110 -1.37 8.27 -3.52
N GLY A 111 -2.42 7.70 -4.07
CA GLY A 111 -3.51 7.08 -3.33
C GLY A 111 -4.38 6.20 -4.22
N LEU A 112 -5.42 5.63 -3.62
CA LEU A 112 -6.37 4.75 -4.33
C LEU A 112 -7.25 5.48 -5.34
N GLY A 113 -7.39 6.80 -5.19
CA GLY A 113 -8.43 7.56 -5.86
C GLY A 113 -9.80 7.33 -5.22
N GLY A 114 -10.64 8.35 -5.30
CA GLY A 114 -12.01 8.30 -4.77
C GLY A 114 -13.08 8.19 -5.84
N ASP A 115 -12.71 8.32 -7.08
CA ASP A 115 -13.60 8.45 -8.22
C ASP A 115 -13.27 7.46 -9.36
N ARG A 116 -13.98 7.61 -10.47
CA ARG A 116 -13.82 6.80 -11.69
C ARG A 116 -12.44 6.93 -12.33
N LEU A 117 -11.70 8.00 -12.07
CA LEU A 117 -10.41 8.29 -12.70
C LEU A 117 -9.23 7.63 -11.99
N GLY A 118 -9.47 7.08 -10.78
CA GLY A 118 -8.42 6.46 -9.96
C GLY A 118 -7.54 7.49 -9.24
N GLY A 119 -6.43 7.02 -8.66
CA GLY A 119 -5.47 7.86 -7.95
C GLY A 119 -4.60 8.69 -8.89
N ALA A 120 -4.19 9.88 -8.42
CA ALA A 120 -3.20 10.68 -9.14
C ALA A 120 -1.88 9.90 -9.26
N LYS A 121 -1.31 9.89 -10.46
CA LYS A 121 -0.03 9.23 -10.73
C LYS A 121 1.14 10.06 -10.21
N ILE A 122 2.11 9.38 -9.62
CA ILE A 122 3.38 9.96 -9.22
C ILE A 122 4.32 9.95 -10.43
N ASN A 123 4.66 8.75 -10.91
CA ASN A 123 5.51 8.54 -12.07
C ASN A 123 5.36 7.11 -12.61
N TYR A 124 5.92 6.87 -13.79
CA TYR A 124 6.10 5.54 -14.35
C TYR A 124 7.41 4.93 -13.90
N LEU A 125 7.44 3.61 -13.74
CA LEU A 125 8.60 2.84 -13.32
C LEU A 125 9.03 1.86 -14.42
N SER A 126 10.33 1.70 -14.58
CA SER A 126 10.89 0.63 -15.41
C SER A 126 10.58 -0.75 -14.82
N ALA A 127 10.59 -1.78 -15.67
CA ALA A 127 10.47 -3.16 -15.21
C ALA A 127 11.65 -3.59 -14.32
N GLY A 128 11.39 -4.54 -13.42
CA GLY A 128 12.40 -5.17 -12.58
C GLY A 128 12.70 -4.44 -11.27
N ILE A 129 11.94 -3.40 -10.92
CA ILE A 129 12.07 -2.69 -9.64
C ILE A 129 11.32 -3.46 -8.56
N LYS A 130 12.02 -3.82 -7.48
CA LYS A 130 11.41 -4.48 -6.33
C LYS A 130 10.89 -3.45 -5.33
N MET A 131 9.81 -3.77 -4.65
CA MET A 131 9.22 -2.96 -3.57
C MET A 131 8.60 -3.86 -2.52
N GLN A 132 8.67 -3.43 -1.27
CA GLN A 132 7.97 -4.09 -0.18
C GLN A 132 6.50 -3.70 -0.18
N VAL A 133 5.62 -4.69 -0.03
CA VAL A 133 4.19 -4.48 0.12
C VAL A 133 3.89 -4.24 1.59
N ASP A 134 3.27 -3.12 1.87
CA ASP A 134 2.68 -2.80 3.18
C ASP A 134 1.17 -2.93 3.15
N GLY A 135 0.69 -3.38 1.96
CA GLY A 135 -0.66 -3.36 1.84
C GLY A 135 -1.35 -3.75 0.51
N LYS A 136 -2.68 -4.18 0.59
CA LYS A 136 -3.53 -4.41 -0.59
C LYS A 136 -4.95 -3.93 -0.36
N VAL A 137 -5.48 -3.13 -1.28
CA VAL A 137 -6.89 -2.74 -1.32
C VAL A 137 -7.44 -3.01 -2.72
N GLY A 138 -8.34 -3.95 -2.83
CA GLY A 138 -8.83 -4.40 -4.14
C GLY A 138 -7.69 -4.88 -5.03
N ASN A 139 -7.53 -4.26 -6.19
CA ASN A 139 -6.45 -4.55 -7.14
C ASN A 139 -5.21 -3.65 -6.96
N MET A 140 -5.09 -2.91 -5.86
CA MET A 140 -3.97 -2.01 -5.60
C MET A 140 -3.13 -2.51 -4.43
N TYR A 141 -1.81 -2.62 -4.63
CA TYR A 141 -0.86 -2.80 -3.55
C TYR A 141 -0.41 -1.45 -2.99
N LYS A 142 -0.36 -1.34 -1.67
CA LYS A 142 0.35 -0.28 -0.98
C LYS A 142 1.81 -0.72 -0.85
N VAL A 143 2.72 0.07 -1.37
CA VAL A 143 4.15 -0.23 -1.36
C VAL A 143 4.89 0.81 -0.53
N ARG A 144 5.84 0.31 0.27
CA ARG A 144 6.72 1.15 1.08
C ARG A 144 7.87 1.66 0.23
N LEU A 145 8.00 2.95 0.14
CA LEU A 145 9.16 3.61 -0.47
C LEU A 145 10.21 3.96 0.58
N SER A 146 9.78 4.55 1.70
CA SER A 146 10.64 4.85 2.85
C SER A 146 9.88 4.64 4.15
N LYS A 147 10.51 4.94 5.29
CA LYS A 147 9.85 4.89 6.60
C LYS A 147 8.58 5.75 6.67
N ASN A 148 8.54 6.85 5.93
CA ASN A 148 7.47 7.85 6.00
C ASN A 148 6.78 8.08 4.65
N THR A 149 7.12 7.31 3.62
CA THR A 149 6.59 7.50 2.26
C THR A 149 6.09 6.19 1.70
N ASP A 150 4.82 6.17 1.37
CA ASP A 150 4.15 5.06 0.73
C ASP A 150 3.62 5.49 -0.64
N ALA A 151 3.41 4.52 -1.51
CA ALA A 151 2.73 4.71 -2.79
C ALA A 151 1.80 3.53 -3.07
N TRP A 152 0.99 3.66 -4.11
CA TRP A 152 0.08 2.62 -4.53
C TRP A 152 0.40 2.17 -5.96
N ILE A 153 0.36 0.87 -6.21
CA ILE A 153 0.64 0.29 -7.53
C ILE A 153 -0.42 -0.75 -7.88
N PRO A 154 -0.94 -0.78 -9.12
CA PRO A 154 -1.87 -1.81 -9.55
C PRO A 154 -1.23 -3.21 -9.50
N SER A 155 -1.99 -4.20 -9.04
CA SER A 155 -1.50 -5.58 -8.93
C SER A 155 -1.15 -6.22 -10.28
N GLU A 156 -1.79 -5.78 -11.36
CA GLU A 156 -1.45 -6.19 -12.72
C GLU A 156 -0.09 -5.68 -13.20
N CYS A 157 0.38 -4.55 -12.64
CA CYS A 157 1.67 -3.95 -12.98
C CYS A 157 2.87 -4.61 -12.28
N VAL A 158 2.62 -5.59 -11.42
CA VAL A 158 3.66 -6.26 -10.64
C VAL A 158 3.50 -7.78 -10.63
N GLU A 159 4.54 -8.46 -10.24
CA GLU A 159 4.53 -9.88 -9.87
C GLU A 159 4.98 -10.03 -8.42
N VAL A 160 4.34 -10.94 -7.69
CA VAL A 160 4.74 -11.26 -6.32
C VAL A 160 5.97 -12.16 -6.38
N MET A 161 7.01 -11.79 -5.65
CA MET A 161 8.25 -12.55 -5.58
C MET A 161 8.10 -13.75 -4.63
N PRO A 162 8.93 -14.79 -4.78
CA PRO A 162 8.94 -15.90 -3.84
C PRO A 162 9.14 -15.46 -2.39
N GLU A 163 8.54 -16.21 -1.47
CA GLU A 163 8.73 -16.02 -0.02
C GLU A 163 10.23 -16.02 0.34
N GLY A 164 10.62 -15.19 1.30
CA GLY A 164 12.01 -14.98 1.68
C GLY A 164 12.81 -14.06 0.76
N THR A 165 12.18 -13.45 -0.24
CA THR A 165 12.84 -12.40 -1.04
C THR A 165 13.10 -11.19 -0.17
N PHE A 166 14.34 -10.71 -0.14
CA PHE A 166 14.72 -9.53 0.65
C PHE A 166 14.14 -8.24 0.08
N ALA A 167 13.84 -7.30 0.98
CA ALA A 167 13.50 -5.94 0.60
C ALA A 167 14.66 -5.30 -0.20
N PRO A 168 14.36 -4.51 -1.24
CA PRO A 168 15.38 -3.93 -2.09
C PRO A 168 16.20 -2.89 -1.32
N SER A 169 17.51 -2.95 -1.50
CA SER A 169 18.44 -1.95 -0.97
C SER A 169 19.69 -1.91 -1.83
N SER A 170 20.30 -0.74 -1.95
CA SER A 170 21.56 -0.59 -2.68
C SER A 170 22.43 0.47 -2.04
N LEU A 171 23.72 0.27 -2.07
CA LEU A 171 24.66 1.36 -1.90
C LEU A 171 24.80 2.10 -3.23
N THR A 172 24.86 3.42 -3.18
CA THR A 172 25.23 4.20 -4.37
C THR A 172 26.70 3.99 -4.67
N GLY A 173 26.97 3.62 -5.91
CA GLY A 173 28.35 3.57 -6.43
C GLY A 173 28.80 4.94 -6.94
N SER A 174 29.59 4.94 -7.98
CA SER A 174 30.02 6.19 -8.65
C SER A 174 28.83 6.90 -9.29
N TRP A 175 28.89 8.21 -9.33
CA TRP A 175 27.98 9.02 -10.09
C TRP A 175 28.73 9.99 -11.02
N SER A 176 28.10 10.40 -12.11
CA SER A 176 28.70 11.29 -13.07
C SER A 176 27.66 12.16 -13.76
N VAL A 177 28.08 13.32 -14.22
CA VAL A 177 27.30 14.22 -15.06
C VAL A 177 28.05 14.41 -16.37
N ARG A 178 27.38 14.29 -17.51
CA ARG A 178 27.93 14.51 -18.86
C ARG A 178 26.89 15.08 -19.77
N GLY A 179 27.29 15.94 -20.72
CA GLY A 179 26.43 16.45 -21.77
C GLY A 179 26.85 15.93 -23.15
N ASP A 180 25.91 15.83 -24.08
CA ASP A 180 26.18 15.52 -25.51
C ASP A 180 25.81 16.67 -26.47
N GLY A 181 25.53 17.86 -25.93
CA GLY A 181 25.10 19.04 -26.67
C GLY A 181 23.59 19.11 -26.93
N LYS A 182 22.85 18.04 -26.68
CA LYS A 182 21.39 17.99 -26.75
C LYS A 182 20.77 17.68 -25.38
N TYR A 183 21.39 16.77 -24.63
CA TYR A 183 20.93 16.33 -23.32
C TYR A 183 22.08 16.32 -22.33
N ASP A 184 21.74 16.56 -21.08
CA ASP A 184 22.61 16.29 -19.93
C ASP A 184 22.17 14.99 -19.27
N TYR A 185 23.16 14.17 -18.92
CA TYR A 185 22.96 12.85 -18.35
C TYR A 185 23.53 12.82 -16.94
N VAL A 186 22.70 12.57 -15.96
CA VAL A 186 23.11 12.28 -14.59
C VAL A 186 23.01 10.77 -14.38
N THR A 187 24.14 10.14 -14.09
CA THR A 187 24.22 8.69 -13.91
C THR A 187 24.60 8.36 -12.49
N VAL A 188 23.81 7.51 -11.82
CA VAL A 188 24.06 6.98 -10.48
C VAL A 188 24.16 5.47 -10.56
N GLY A 189 25.27 4.90 -10.12
CA GLY A 189 25.47 3.45 -10.06
C GLY A 189 24.72 2.85 -8.87
N LEU A 190 23.92 1.82 -9.13
CA LEU A 190 23.19 1.04 -8.13
C LEU A 190 23.44 -0.45 -8.38
N SER A 191 23.52 -1.25 -7.33
CA SER A 191 23.67 -2.72 -7.44
C SER A 191 22.37 -3.41 -7.85
N GLU A 192 21.21 -2.81 -7.56
CA GLU A 192 19.90 -3.25 -8.05
C GLU A 192 19.00 -2.05 -8.36
N ARG A 193 17.95 -2.31 -9.13
CA ARG A 193 16.96 -1.28 -9.47
C ARG A 193 16.09 -0.96 -8.27
N LEU A 194 16.03 0.31 -7.93
CA LEU A 194 15.27 0.83 -6.79
C LEU A 194 14.11 1.72 -7.26
N PRO A 195 13.04 1.81 -6.46
CA PRO A 195 11.97 2.76 -6.75
C PRO A 195 12.45 4.20 -6.61
N TYR A 196 11.94 5.06 -7.45
CA TYR A 196 12.29 6.48 -7.46
C TYR A 196 11.09 7.36 -7.78
N ILE A 197 11.17 8.62 -7.36
CA ILE A 197 10.22 9.68 -7.70
C ILE A 197 11.01 10.84 -8.30
N VAL A 198 10.46 11.42 -9.36
CA VAL A 198 11.00 12.64 -10.00
C VAL A 198 10.03 13.79 -9.72
N THR A 199 10.55 14.88 -9.20
CA THR A 199 9.79 16.10 -8.92
C THR A 199 10.47 17.29 -9.60
N GLU A 200 9.67 18.11 -10.28
CA GLU A 200 10.12 19.38 -10.85
C GLU A 200 9.78 20.52 -9.89
N ASP A 201 10.78 21.27 -9.50
CA ASP A 201 10.64 22.51 -8.74
C ASP A 201 10.89 23.68 -9.69
N ILE A 202 9.81 24.15 -10.31
CA ILE A 202 9.86 25.19 -11.35
C ILE A 202 10.37 26.51 -10.79
N GLU A 203 10.00 26.86 -9.55
CA GLU A 203 10.42 28.12 -8.91
C GLU A 203 11.92 28.16 -8.67
N ALA A 204 12.49 27.03 -8.26
CA ALA A 204 13.93 26.89 -8.03
C ALA A 204 14.70 26.41 -9.27
N SER A 205 14.02 26.21 -10.41
CA SER A 205 14.61 25.71 -11.67
C SER A 205 15.45 24.44 -11.47
N ARG A 206 14.91 23.46 -10.77
CA ARG A 206 15.62 22.20 -10.46
C ARG A 206 14.71 20.98 -10.63
N ILE A 207 15.37 19.85 -10.92
CA ILE A 207 14.78 18.51 -10.91
C ILE A 207 15.31 17.79 -9.69
N ILE A 208 14.41 17.22 -8.89
CA ILE A 208 14.72 16.42 -7.71
C ILE A 208 14.43 14.97 -8.03
N VAL A 209 15.38 14.07 -7.80
CA VAL A 209 15.22 12.63 -7.98
C VAL A 209 15.46 11.95 -6.62
N ASP A 210 14.39 11.45 -6.03
CA ASP A 210 14.44 10.68 -4.79
C ASP A 210 14.52 9.19 -5.11
N ILE A 211 15.64 8.54 -4.77
CA ILE A 211 15.84 7.09 -4.95
C ILE A 211 15.67 6.40 -3.60
N TYR A 212 14.62 5.61 -3.48
CA TYR A 212 14.25 4.96 -2.22
C TYR A 212 14.97 3.63 -2.02
N GLY A 213 15.45 3.38 -0.79
CA GLY A 213 16.25 2.19 -0.48
C GLY A 213 17.72 2.32 -0.86
N ALA A 214 18.14 3.47 -1.38
CA ALA A 214 19.55 3.79 -1.64
C ALA A 214 20.19 4.33 -0.38
N ALA A 215 21.33 3.75 0.02
CA ALA A 215 22.23 4.32 1.01
C ALA A 215 23.37 5.04 0.30
N CYS A 216 23.56 6.32 0.62
CA CYS A 216 24.62 7.12 0.02
C CYS A 216 25.98 6.66 0.56
N ASN A 217 26.86 6.23 -0.34
CA ASN A 217 28.25 5.86 -0.04
C ASN A 217 29.25 6.75 -0.81
N THR A 218 28.80 7.94 -1.21
CA THR A 218 29.59 8.84 -2.05
C THR A 218 30.18 9.97 -1.21
N ASN A 219 31.41 9.80 -0.76
CA ASN A 219 32.24 10.87 -0.19
C ASN A 219 33.13 11.51 -1.25
N TRP A 220 32.87 11.27 -2.54
CA TRP A 220 33.75 11.66 -3.61
C TRP A 220 33.28 12.94 -4.29
N ILE A 221 34.21 13.85 -4.48
CA ILE A 221 34.01 15.01 -5.37
C ILE A 221 34.01 14.48 -6.79
N THR A 222 32.89 14.59 -7.46
CA THR A 222 32.78 14.19 -8.85
C THR A 222 33.43 15.23 -9.74
N GLN A 223 34.30 14.79 -10.62
CA GLN A 223 34.78 15.66 -11.69
C GLN A 223 33.67 15.85 -12.71
N LEU A 224 33.10 17.04 -12.73
CA LEU A 224 32.16 17.45 -13.76
C LEU A 224 32.90 17.54 -15.10
N LYS A 225 32.50 16.75 -16.06
CA LYS A 225 32.93 16.86 -17.44
C LYS A 225 31.89 17.69 -18.19
N SER A 226 32.14 18.09 -19.41
CA SER A 226 31.26 19.01 -20.14
C SER A 226 29.78 18.71 -19.96
N TYR A 227 29.06 19.62 -19.36
CA TYR A 227 27.61 19.62 -19.20
C TYR A 227 27.06 20.94 -19.73
N LYS A 228 25.77 20.97 -20.03
CA LYS A 228 25.15 22.14 -20.65
C LYS A 228 24.31 22.93 -19.66
N GLU A 229 23.52 22.25 -18.81
CA GLU A 229 22.51 22.87 -17.96
C GLU A 229 22.46 22.32 -16.51
N VAL A 230 23.37 21.45 -16.12
CA VAL A 230 23.42 20.85 -14.76
C VAL A 230 24.50 21.50 -13.91
#